data_422c1d89b0232c6a4cad63ca61c24373
#
_entry.id   422c1d89b0232c6a4cad63ca61c24373
#
_cell.length_a   1.000
_cell.length_b   1.000
_cell.length_c   1.000
_cell.angle_alpha   90.00
_cell.angle_beta   90.00
_cell.angle_gamma   90.00
#
_symmetry.space_group_name_H-M   'P 1'
#
loop_
_entity.id
_entity.type
_entity.pdbx_description
1 polymer ?
#
loop_
_entity_poly.entity_id
_entity_poly.type
_entity_poly.pdbx_seq_one_letter_code
_entity_poly.pdbx_strand_id
1 'polypeptide(L)'
;MPEPVTIIGFGAGFLALTSHLARRYFDVAKEVADIVLGVLALVLCLPVLFVCAAIIKLSRSGPVLYQQQRVGKNGRLFKMFKLRTMYANAESATGAVWAAHGDPRVLPACRWMRRSHVDELPQLINVIRGDMSLVGPRPERPEILSQLETTYPGIRKRLAVRPGITGLAQVRNGYDTTVEAFRAKLEADLEYIERRNWSTELRILAATMGKLNDRTAR
;
A
#
# COMPACT_ATOMS: atom_id res chain seq x y z
N MET A 1 -56.49 -25.75 1.48
CA MET A 1 -55.39 -25.39 2.37
C MET A 1 -54.55 -24.39 1.62
N PRO A 2 -54.41 -23.15 2.04
CA PRO A 2 -53.50 -22.20 1.40
C PRO A 2 -52.07 -22.52 1.83
N GLU A 3 -51.15 -22.56 0.87
CA GLU A 3 -49.74 -22.76 1.08
C GLU A 3 -49.10 -21.58 1.89
N PRO A 4 -48.11 -21.82 2.74
CA PRO A 4 -47.45 -20.75 3.48
C PRO A 4 -46.59 -19.91 2.53
N VAL A 5 -47.00 -18.67 2.34
CA VAL A 5 -46.26 -17.65 1.60
C VAL A 5 -44.93 -17.43 2.28
N THR A 6 -43.85 -17.71 1.57
CA THR A 6 -42.46 -17.64 2.02
C THR A 6 -42.05 -16.18 2.37
N ILE A 7 -42.14 -15.79 3.64
CA ILE A 7 -41.68 -14.47 4.18
C ILE A 7 -40.14 -14.38 4.28
N ILE A 8 -39.43 -15.44 3.88
CA ILE A 8 -37.96 -15.56 4.06
C ILE A 8 -37.17 -14.63 3.11
N GLY A 9 -37.74 -14.20 1.98
CA GLY A 9 -37.03 -13.38 0.99
C GLY A 9 -36.81 -11.91 1.36
N PHE A 10 -37.69 -11.29 2.13
CA PHE A 10 -37.61 -9.87 2.44
C PHE A 10 -36.53 -9.50 3.47
N GLY A 11 -36.28 -10.35 4.47
CA GLY A 11 -35.27 -10.12 5.50
C GLY A 11 -33.83 -10.18 4.99
N ALA A 12 -33.52 -11.15 4.13
CA ALA A 12 -32.17 -11.30 3.55
C ALA A 12 -31.81 -10.16 2.59
N GLY A 13 -32.78 -9.70 1.79
CA GLY A 13 -32.59 -8.53 0.90
C GLY A 13 -32.38 -7.23 1.67
N PHE A 14 -33.12 -7.01 2.75
CA PHE A 14 -32.96 -5.83 3.60
C PHE A 14 -31.63 -5.80 4.33
N LEU A 15 -31.18 -6.92 4.90
CA LEU A 15 -29.87 -7.08 5.55
C LEU A 15 -28.71 -6.88 4.57
N ALA A 16 -28.83 -7.40 3.34
CA ALA A 16 -27.83 -7.20 2.30
C ALA A 16 -27.77 -5.72 1.87
N LEU A 17 -28.90 -5.04 1.73
CA LEU A 17 -28.94 -3.62 1.38
C LEU A 17 -28.33 -2.73 2.47
N THR A 18 -28.67 -2.97 3.74
CA THR A 18 -28.10 -2.20 4.88
C THR A 18 -26.60 -2.43 5.01
N SER A 19 -26.10 -3.66 4.82
CA SER A 19 -24.67 -3.97 4.84
C SER A 19 -23.90 -3.29 3.67
N HIS A 20 -24.52 -3.21 2.50
CA HIS A 20 -23.96 -2.54 1.33
C HIS A 20 -23.86 -1.03 1.51
N LEU A 21 -24.92 -0.41 2.07
CA LEU A 21 -24.95 1.01 2.40
C LEU A 21 -23.92 1.35 3.48
N ALA A 22 -23.81 0.55 4.53
CA ALA A 22 -22.84 0.74 5.60
C ALA A 22 -21.39 0.67 5.07
N ARG A 23 -21.09 -0.30 4.18
CA ARG A 23 -19.77 -0.40 3.53
C ARG A 23 -19.48 0.81 2.64
N ARG A 24 -20.45 1.25 1.86
CA ARG A 24 -20.29 2.44 1.00
C ARG A 24 -20.03 3.70 1.82
N TYR A 25 -20.79 3.88 2.92
CA TYR A 25 -20.56 4.99 3.86
C TYR A 25 -19.16 4.94 4.47
N PHE A 26 -18.73 3.77 4.95
CA PHE A 26 -17.36 3.57 5.45
C PHE A 26 -16.32 3.94 4.38
N ASP A 27 -16.49 3.51 3.13
CA ASP A 27 -15.53 3.77 2.05
C ASP A 27 -15.38 5.27 1.76
N VAL A 28 -16.49 6.01 1.71
CA VAL A 28 -16.47 7.46 1.51
C VAL A 28 -15.84 8.18 2.71
N ALA A 29 -16.26 7.84 3.92
CA ALA A 29 -15.71 8.44 5.14
C ALA A 29 -14.22 8.17 5.29
N LYS A 30 -13.78 6.94 4.99
CA LYS A 30 -12.36 6.57 4.97
C LYS A 30 -11.58 7.37 3.93
N GLU A 31 -12.12 7.56 2.73
CA GLU A 31 -11.46 8.36 1.70
C GLU A 31 -11.21 9.79 2.16
N VAL A 32 -12.19 10.42 2.75
CA VAL A 32 -12.07 11.78 3.31
C VAL A 32 -11.04 11.80 4.45
N ALA A 33 -11.11 10.83 5.37
CA ALA A 33 -10.15 10.72 6.46
C ALA A 33 -8.71 10.51 5.95
N ASP A 34 -8.51 9.63 4.97
CA ASP A 34 -7.21 9.37 4.34
C ASP A 34 -6.63 10.66 3.73
N ILE A 35 -7.45 11.45 3.01
CA ILE A 35 -6.99 12.72 2.41
C ILE A 35 -6.61 13.73 3.51
N VAL A 36 -7.48 13.93 4.50
CA VAL A 36 -7.22 14.89 5.60
C VAL A 36 -5.95 14.50 6.36
N LEU A 37 -5.84 13.25 6.79
CA LEU A 37 -4.66 12.75 7.49
C LEU A 37 -3.42 12.77 6.60
N GLY A 38 -3.56 12.47 5.31
CA GLY A 38 -2.49 12.53 4.32
C GLY A 38 -1.93 13.94 4.15
N VAL A 39 -2.80 14.96 4.10
CA VAL A 39 -2.38 16.38 4.05
C VAL A 39 -1.65 16.76 5.33
N LEU A 40 -2.22 16.46 6.49
CA LEU A 40 -1.59 16.76 7.79
C LEU A 40 -0.23 16.08 7.91
N ALA A 41 -0.14 14.79 7.59
CA ALA A 41 1.12 14.05 7.62
C ALA A 41 2.14 14.62 6.64
N LEU A 42 1.73 14.98 5.42
CA LEU A 42 2.63 15.57 4.43
C LEU A 42 3.20 16.89 4.93
N VAL A 43 2.37 17.79 5.48
CA VAL A 43 2.82 19.08 6.03
C VAL A 43 3.82 18.86 7.18
N LEU A 44 3.53 17.93 8.10
CA LEU A 44 4.44 17.61 9.20
C LEU A 44 5.77 17.01 8.72
N CYS A 45 5.76 16.26 7.62
CA CYS A 45 6.95 15.62 7.06
C CYS A 45 7.76 16.54 6.12
N LEU A 46 7.26 17.73 5.73
CA LEU A 46 7.97 18.63 4.81
C LEU A 46 9.42 18.93 5.23
N PRO A 47 9.74 19.26 6.51
CA PRO A 47 11.13 19.53 6.91
C PRO A 47 12.03 18.32 6.66
N VAL A 48 11.58 17.11 6.98
CA VAL A 48 12.32 15.87 6.77
C VAL A 48 12.52 15.61 5.27
N LEU A 49 11.47 15.78 4.48
CA LEU A 49 11.53 15.62 3.02
C LEU A 49 12.51 16.60 2.39
N PHE A 50 12.57 17.85 2.89
CA PHE A 50 13.52 18.85 2.41
C PHE A 50 14.98 18.44 2.69
N VAL A 51 15.28 17.98 3.90
CA VAL A 51 16.61 17.48 4.28
C VAL A 51 16.98 16.27 3.41
N CYS A 52 16.07 15.30 3.24
CA CYS A 52 16.31 14.14 2.38
C CYS A 52 16.56 14.55 0.93
N ALA A 53 15.80 15.52 0.41
CA ALA A 53 15.97 16.04 -0.94
C ALA A 53 17.35 16.67 -1.13
N ALA A 54 17.82 17.46 -0.15
CA ALA A 54 19.16 18.04 -0.15
C ALA A 54 20.24 16.95 -0.18
N ILE A 55 20.16 15.94 0.69
CA ILE A 55 21.10 14.82 0.74
C ILE A 55 21.16 14.09 -0.61
N ILE A 56 20.01 13.78 -1.20
CA ILE A 56 19.94 13.10 -2.50
C ILE A 56 20.59 13.95 -3.60
N LYS A 57 20.30 15.26 -3.60
CA LYS A 57 20.83 16.18 -4.60
C LYS A 57 22.34 16.36 -4.49
N LEU A 58 22.87 16.41 -3.28
CA LEU A 58 24.31 16.50 -3.00
C LEU A 58 25.03 15.16 -3.28
N SER A 59 24.37 14.03 -3.09
CA SER A 59 24.98 12.72 -3.30
C SER A 59 25.15 12.37 -4.78
N ARG A 60 24.25 12.81 -5.65
CA ARG A 60 24.28 12.54 -7.10
C ARG A 60 23.39 13.49 -7.88
N SER A 61 23.81 13.85 -9.09
CA SER A 61 22.98 14.60 -10.05
C SER A 61 21.72 13.80 -10.44
N GLY A 62 20.64 14.52 -10.75
CA GLY A 62 19.37 13.94 -11.24
C GLY A 62 18.16 14.27 -10.35
N PRO A 63 16.99 13.69 -10.65
CA PRO A 63 15.76 14.01 -9.93
C PRO A 63 15.79 13.48 -8.49
N VAL A 64 15.18 14.22 -7.55
CA VAL A 64 15.01 13.82 -6.16
C VAL A 64 13.89 12.79 -6.02
N LEU A 65 12.81 12.99 -6.78
CA LEU A 65 11.66 12.08 -6.80
C LEU A 65 11.84 11.00 -7.87
N TYR A 66 11.54 9.80 -7.48
CA TYR A 66 11.41 8.63 -8.34
C TYR A 66 9.93 8.28 -8.49
N GLN A 67 9.53 7.95 -9.72
CA GLN A 67 8.18 7.53 -10.05
C GLN A 67 8.21 6.09 -10.58
N GLN A 68 7.35 5.25 -10.04
CA GLN A 68 7.22 3.86 -10.46
C GLN A 68 5.77 3.52 -10.75
N GLN A 69 5.51 2.90 -11.88
CA GLN A 69 4.17 2.44 -12.23
C GLN A 69 3.73 1.31 -11.32
N ARG A 70 2.53 1.39 -10.80
CA ARG A 70 1.92 0.41 -9.91
C ARG A 70 0.46 0.14 -10.28
N VAL A 71 -0.04 -1.02 -9.86
CA VAL A 71 -1.44 -1.41 -10.06
C VAL A 71 -2.25 -0.98 -8.84
N GLY A 72 -3.26 -0.16 -9.07
CA GLY A 72 -4.18 0.36 -8.07
C GLY A 72 -5.55 -0.33 -8.09
N LYS A 73 -6.54 0.34 -7.48
CA LYS A 73 -7.91 -0.16 -7.39
C LYS A 73 -8.47 -0.49 -8.78
N ASN A 74 -9.16 -1.61 -8.87
CA ASN A 74 -9.77 -2.14 -10.10
C ASN A 74 -8.79 -2.32 -11.26
N GLY A 75 -7.48 -2.48 -10.97
CA GLY A 75 -6.45 -2.66 -11.99
C GLY A 75 -5.96 -1.37 -12.66
N ARG A 76 -6.42 -0.18 -12.22
CA ARG A 76 -5.99 1.10 -12.77
C ARG A 76 -4.51 1.34 -12.45
N LEU A 77 -3.72 1.68 -13.46
CA LEU A 77 -2.31 2.01 -13.28
C LEU A 77 -2.15 3.43 -12.76
N PHE A 78 -1.22 3.62 -11.83
CA PHE A 78 -0.86 4.93 -11.30
C PHE A 78 0.66 5.06 -11.09
N LYS A 79 1.16 6.28 -10.99
CA LYS A 79 2.56 6.57 -10.71
C LYS A 79 2.74 6.75 -9.20
N MET A 80 3.38 5.81 -8.56
CA MET A 80 3.74 5.87 -7.13
C MET A 80 5.00 6.72 -6.96
N PHE A 81 4.97 7.67 -6.03
CA PHE A 81 6.07 8.56 -5.72
C PHE A 81 6.93 8.04 -4.58
N LYS A 82 8.26 8.12 -4.75
CA LYS A 82 9.27 7.85 -3.70
C LYS A 82 10.42 8.84 -3.79
N LEU A 83 11.22 8.96 -2.74
CA LEU A 83 12.53 9.58 -2.85
C LEU A 83 13.46 8.63 -3.61
N ARG A 84 14.32 9.18 -4.46
CA ARG A 84 15.31 8.40 -5.21
C ARG A 84 16.47 8.03 -4.30
N THR A 85 16.47 6.82 -3.81
CA THR A 85 17.53 6.26 -2.95
C THR A 85 18.51 5.33 -3.67
N MET A 86 18.28 5.09 -4.97
CA MET A 86 19.12 4.25 -5.83
C MET A 86 19.79 5.05 -6.94
N TYR A 87 20.83 4.50 -7.56
CA TYR A 87 21.47 5.04 -8.77
C TYR A 87 20.45 5.17 -9.91
N ALA A 88 20.69 6.11 -10.83
CA ALA A 88 19.73 6.44 -11.88
C ALA A 88 19.34 5.25 -12.78
N ASN A 89 20.28 4.36 -13.09
CA ASN A 89 20.07 3.21 -13.96
C ASN A 89 20.06 1.88 -13.19
N ALA A 90 19.56 1.89 -11.96
CA ALA A 90 19.61 0.74 -11.06
C ALA A 90 18.91 -0.53 -11.60
N GLU A 91 17.92 -0.38 -12.48
CA GLU A 91 17.15 -1.50 -13.06
C GLU A 91 17.55 -1.84 -14.50
N SER A 92 18.54 -1.16 -15.09
CA SER A 92 18.91 -1.37 -16.51
C SER A 92 19.45 -2.78 -16.80
N ALA A 93 20.12 -3.39 -15.84
CA ALA A 93 20.70 -4.74 -15.98
C ALA A 93 19.77 -5.85 -15.47
N THR A 94 18.88 -5.58 -14.52
CA THR A 94 18.10 -6.61 -13.81
C THR A 94 16.62 -6.59 -14.15
N GLY A 95 16.13 -5.50 -14.78
CA GLY A 95 14.70 -5.30 -14.97
C GLY A 95 13.94 -5.11 -13.64
N ALA A 96 12.65 -5.50 -13.66
CA ALA A 96 11.74 -5.38 -12.54
C ALA A 96 11.96 -6.50 -11.51
N VAL A 97 12.83 -6.27 -10.53
CA VAL A 97 13.09 -7.22 -9.43
C VAL A 97 12.79 -6.59 -8.07
N TRP A 98 12.43 -7.42 -7.09
CA TRP A 98 12.34 -6.97 -5.70
C TRP A 98 13.72 -6.57 -5.18
N ALA A 99 13.76 -5.53 -4.32
CA ALA A 99 15.00 -5.12 -3.69
C ALA A 99 15.41 -6.15 -2.63
N ALA A 100 16.69 -6.56 -2.64
CA ALA A 100 17.26 -7.46 -1.65
C ALA A 100 17.79 -6.69 -0.44
N HIS A 101 18.08 -7.43 0.66
CA HIS A 101 18.79 -6.86 1.79
C HIS A 101 20.23 -6.48 1.37
N GLY A 102 20.67 -5.26 1.70
CA GLY A 102 22.02 -4.80 1.32
C GLY A 102 22.19 -4.52 -0.17
N ASP A 103 21.09 -4.28 -0.90
CA ASP A 103 21.10 -4.04 -2.35
C ASP A 103 22.17 -3.02 -2.76
N PRO A 104 23.15 -3.40 -3.62
CA PRO A 104 24.26 -2.54 -4.01
C PRO A 104 23.82 -1.33 -4.85
N ARG A 105 22.60 -1.36 -5.40
CA ARG A 105 22.03 -0.26 -6.17
C ARG A 105 21.66 0.94 -5.31
N VAL A 106 21.64 0.78 -3.97
CA VAL A 106 21.26 1.84 -3.02
C VAL A 106 22.43 2.79 -2.77
N LEU A 107 22.20 4.10 -2.91
CA LEU A 107 23.15 5.13 -2.56
C LEU A 107 23.54 5.03 -1.08
N PRO A 108 24.83 4.97 -0.71
CA PRO A 108 25.25 4.81 0.68
C PRO A 108 24.65 5.84 1.63
N ALA A 109 24.60 7.11 1.21
CA ALA A 109 24.01 8.21 1.98
C ALA A 109 22.49 8.06 2.19
N CYS A 110 21.80 7.23 1.39
CA CYS A 110 20.35 7.06 1.45
C CYS A 110 19.92 5.74 2.12
N ARG A 111 20.85 4.90 2.58
CA ARG A 111 20.52 3.62 3.22
C ARG A 111 19.61 3.76 4.44
N TRP A 112 19.86 4.80 5.26
CA TRP A 112 19.06 5.09 6.43
C TRP A 112 17.61 5.48 6.06
N MET A 113 17.41 6.21 4.94
CA MET A 113 16.07 6.58 4.46
C MET A 113 15.21 5.36 4.17
N ARG A 114 15.81 4.31 3.59
CA ARG A 114 15.12 3.04 3.31
C ARG A 114 14.83 2.26 4.58
N ARG A 115 15.77 2.22 5.53
CA ARG A 115 15.57 1.54 6.83
C ARG A 115 14.45 2.18 7.65
N SER A 116 14.31 3.50 7.59
CA SER A 116 13.28 4.25 8.30
C SER A 116 12.00 4.47 7.46
N HIS A 117 11.94 3.93 6.24
CA HIS A 117 10.84 4.13 5.29
C HIS A 117 10.54 5.61 4.95
N VAL A 118 11.44 6.54 5.27
CA VAL A 118 11.31 7.98 4.94
C VAL A 118 11.25 8.19 3.42
N ASP A 119 11.89 7.31 2.64
CA ASP A 119 11.84 7.34 1.18
C ASP A 119 10.43 7.10 0.62
N GLU A 120 9.51 6.55 1.40
CA GLU A 120 8.12 6.31 1.01
C GLU A 120 7.16 7.45 1.37
N LEU A 121 7.60 8.46 2.15
CA LEU A 121 6.76 9.61 2.53
C LEU A 121 6.12 10.36 1.33
N PRO A 122 6.76 10.48 0.14
CA PRO A 122 6.11 11.09 -1.01
C PRO A 122 4.84 10.36 -1.50
N GLN A 123 4.60 9.10 -1.08
CA GLN A 123 3.34 8.38 -1.36
C GLN A 123 2.12 9.07 -0.72
N LEU A 124 2.30 9.93 0.29
CA LEU A 124 1.24 10.78 0.82
C LEU A 124 0.59 11.65 -0.27
N ILE A 125 1.35 12.03 -1.29
CA ILE A 125 0.81 12.72 -2.48
C ILE A 125 -0.16 11.79 -3.24
N ASN A 126 0.15 10.50 -3.34
CA ASN A 126 -0.77 9.54 -3.97
C ASN A 126 -2.05 9.34 -3.15
N VAL A 127 -1.95 9.38 -1.81
CA VAL A 127 -3.13 9.33 -0.93
C VAL A 127 -4.02 10.56 -1.17
N ILE A 128 -3.45 11.75 -1.16
CA ILE A 128 -4.17 13.01 -1.40
C ILE A 128 -4.83 13.04 -2.80
N ARG A 129 -4.18 12.44 -3.80
CA ARG A 129 -4.73 12.29 -5.16
C ARG A 129 -5.82 11.21 -5.28
N GLY A 130 -6.01 10.38 -4.25
CA GLY A 130 -6.94 9.27 -4.27
C GLY A 130 -6.46 8.04 -5.04
N ASP A 131 -5.18 7.98 -5.45
CA ASP A 131 -4.57 6.80 -6.05
C ASP A 131 -4.32 5.70 -5.00
N MET A 132 -4.01 6.13 -3.77
CA MET A 132 -3.70 5.28 -2.61
C MET A 132 -4.57 5.64 -1.40
N SER A 133 -4.46 4.84 -0.37
CA SER A 133 -5.01 5.00 0.98
C SER A 133 -3.86 4.95 1.98
N LEU A 134 -4.06 5.41 3.21
CA LEU A 134 -3.08 5.20 4.27
C LEU A 134 -2.94 3.71 4.58
N VAL A 135 -4.06 2.99 4.69
CA VAL A 135 -4.10 1.55 4.97
C VAL A 135 -4.75 0.80 3.82
N GLY A 136 -4.08 -0.24 3.34
CA GLY A 136 -4.56 -1.12 2.26
C GLY A 136 -3.49 -2.12 1.80
N PRO A 137 -3.81 -3.01 0.85
CA PRO A 137 -2.83 -3.89 0.24
C PRO A 137 -1.69 -3.11 -0.41
N ARG A 138 -0.43 -3.55 -0.23
CA ARG A 138 0.71 -2.88 -0.88
C ARG A 138 0.63 -3.02 -2.41
N PRO A 139 0.76 -1.93 -3.20
CA PRO A 139 0.63 -2.02 -4.65
C PRO A 139 1.81 -2.74 -5.29
N GLU A 140 1.53 -3.68 -6.18
CA GLU A 140 2.55 -4.40 -6.94
C GLU A 140 2.81 -3.74 -8.30
N ARG A 141 3.96 -4.03 -8.90
CA ARG A 141 4.30 -3.65 -10.28
C ARG A 141 3.45 -4.47 -11.25
N PRO A 142 3.06 -3.92 -12.42
CA PRO A 142 2.28 -4.66 -13.41
C PRO A 142 2.95 -5.97 -13.81
N GLU A 143 4.28 -5.97 -14.02
CA GLU A 143 5.06 -7.12 -14.44
C GLU A 143 5.04 -8.22 -13.36
N ILE A 144 5.23 -7.82 -12.09
CA ILE A 144 5.22 -8.74 -10.95
C ILE A 144 3.80 -9.29 -10.72
N LEU A 145 2.77 -8.44 -10.82
CA LEU A 145 1.40 -8.89 -10.67
C LEU A 145 1.03 -9.93 -11.72
N SER A 146 1.43 -9.73 -12.98
CA SER A 146 1.19 -10.70 -14.06
C SER A 146 1.89 -12.03 -13.82
N GLN A 147 3.10 -12.03 -13.27
CA GLN A 147 3.80 -13.27 -12.88
C GLN A 147 3.09 -13.98 -11.72
N LEU A 148 2.68 -13.22 -10.70
CA LEU A 148 1.98 -13.78 -9.54
C LEU A 148 0.59 -14.32 -9.90
N GLU A 149 -0.07 -13.77 -10.91
CA GLU A 149 -1.40 -14.20 -11.33
C GLU A 149 -1.40 -15.64 -11.88
N THR A 150 -0.29 -16.09 -12.48
CA THR A 150 -0.14 -17.48 -12.94
C THR A 150 -0.08 -18.47 -11.78
N THR A 151 0.52 -18.06 -10.65
CA THR A 151 0.67 -18.93 -9.46
C THR A 151 -0.50 -18.79 -8.50
N TYR A 152 -1.11 -17.62 -8.42
CA TYR A 152 -2.19 -17.31 -7.48
C TYR A 152 -3.48 -16.87 -8.23
N PRO A 153 -4.28 -17.80 -8.73
CA PRO A 153 -5.59 -17.47 -9.31
C PRO A 153 -6.45 -16.70 -8.31
N GLY A 154 -6.97 -15.55 -8.71
CA GLY A 154 -7.76 -14.69 -7.82
C GLY A 154 -6.97 -13.62 -7.07
N ILE A 155 -5.66 -13.45 -7.32
CA ILE A 155 -4.84 -12.36 -6.77
C ILE A 155 -5.47 -10.98 -7.04
N ARG A 156 -6.22 -10.82 -8.14
CA ARG A 156 -6.91 -9.57 -8.48
C ARG A 156 -7.96 -9.15 -7.47
N LYS A 157 -8.44 -10.06 -6.60
CA LYS A 157 -9.38 -9.71 -5.51
C LYS A 157 -8.80 -8.66 -4.57
N ARG A 158 -7.46 -8.61 -4.42
CA ARG A 158 -6.78 -7.59 -3.62
C ARG A 158 -6.91 -6.18 -4.20
N LEU A 159 -7.27 -6.04 -5.47
CA LEU A 159 -7.47 -4.78 -6.17
C LEU A 159 -8.87 -4.19 -5.98
N ALA A 160 -9.73 -4.82 -5.17
CA ALA A 160 -11.08 -4.32 -4.88
C ALA A 160 -11.07 -3.01 -4.07
N VAL A 161 -9.96 -2.71 -3.40
CA VAL A 161 -9.76 -1.49 -2.59
C VAL A 161 -8.55 -0.71 -3.10
N ARG A 162 -8.40 0.56 -2.64
CA ARG A 162 -7.19 1.33 -2.91
C ARG A 162 -5.98 0.68 -2.23
N PRO A 163 -4.81 0.65 -2.88
CA PRO A 163 -3.58 0.20 -2.25
C PRO A 163 -3.17 1.14 -1.11
N GLY A 164 -2.51 0.60 -0.08
CA GLY A 164 -2.09 1.34 1.09
C GLY A 164 -0.60 1.67 1.12
N ILE A 165 -0.23 2.71 1.87
CA ILE A 165 1.15 2.95 2.31
C ILE A 165 1.54 1.83 3.28
N THR A 166 0.67 1.53 4.24
CA THR A 166 0.76 0.37 5.12
C THR A 166 -0.44 -0.55 4.95
N GLY A 167 -0.40 -1.75 5.54
CA GLY A 167 -1.48 -2.72 5.45
C GLY A 167 -1.28 -3.91 6.37
N LEU A 168 -2.32 -4.74 6.50
CA LEU A 168 -2.32 -5.89 7.38
C LEU A 168 -1.18 -6.88 7.07
N ALA A 169 -0.93 -7.14 5.79
CA ALA A 169 0.19 -7.98 5.35
C ALA A 169 1.55 -7.42 5.78
N GLN A 170 1.76 -6.11 5.65
CA GLN A 170 3.01 -5.46 6.02
C GLN A 170 3.27 -5.49 7.53
N VAL A 171 2.22 -5.32 8.36
CA VAL A 171 2.39 -5.38 9.82
C VAL A 171 2.48 -6.81 10.37
N ARG A 172 1.99 -7.83 9.65
CA ARG A 172 2.10 -9.24 10.06
C ARG A 172 3.38 -9.91 9.57
N ASN A 173 3.63 -9.85 8.26
CA ASN A 173 4.59 -10.71 7.58
C ASN A 173 5.91 -10.01 7.21
N GLY A 174 6.01 -8.69 7.39
CA GLY A 174 7.20 -7.94 6.97
C GLY A 174 7.36 -7.87 5.45
N TYR A 175 8.62 -7.88 5.00
CA TYR A 175 8.98 -7.76 3.58
C TYR A 175 9.52 -9.08 3.04
N ASP A 176 8.63 -10.00 2.67
CA ASP A 176 9.00 -11.21 1.96
C ASP A 176 9.13 -10.97 0.46
N THR A 177 10.12 -11.62 -0.15
CA THR A 177 10.55 -11.42 -1.54
C THR A 177 10.47 -12.68 -2.38
N THR A 178 9.92 -13.77 -1.84
CA THR A 178 9.73 -15.02 -2.59
C THR A 178 8.29 -15.19 -3.02
N VAL A 179 8.08 -15.97 -4.09
CA VAL A 179 6.73 -16.28 -4.58
C VAL A 179 5.95 -17.03 -3.52
N GLU A 180 6.58 -17.96 -2.80
CA GLU A 180 5.97 -18.78 -1.75
C GLU A 180 5.51 -17.93 -0.56
N ALA A 181 6.34 -16.99 -0.13
CA ALA A 181 6.02 -16.04 0.94
C ALA A 181 4.86 -15.10 0.58
N PHE A 182 4.62 -14.90 -0.73
CA PHE A 182 3.52 -14.06 -1.19
C PHE A 182 2.14 -14.63 -0.84
N ARG A 183 1.99 -15.95 -0.61
CA ARG A 183 0.72 -16.56 -0.20
C ARG A 183 0.19 -15.95 1.10
N ALA A 184 1.01 -15.92 2.16
CA ALA A 184 0.62 -15.36 3.44
C ALA A 184 0.26 -13.86 3.34
N LYS A 185 0.95 -13.15 2.47
CA LYS A 185 0.69 -11.75 2.15
C LYS A 185 -0.67 -11.56 1.48
N LEU A 186 -0.99 -12.41 0.49
CA LEU A 186 -2.28 -12.40 -0.20
C LEU A 186 -3.43 -12.71 0.76
N GLU A 187 -3.28 -13.73 1.62
CA GLU A 187 -4.27 -14.10 2.63
C GLU A 187 -4.56 -12.93 3.59
N ALA A 188 -3.51 -12.25 4.08
CA ALA A 188 -3.66 -11.08 4.94
C ALA A 188 -4.31 -9.89 4.21
N ASP A 189 -3.99 -9.67 2.93
CA ASP A 189 -4.63 -8.63 2.12
C ASP A 189 -6.13 -8.90 1.93
N LEU A 190 -6.51 -10.16 1.68
CA LEU A 190 -7.91 -10.55 1.53
C LEU A 190 -8.67 -10.47 2.86
N GLU A 191 -8.04 -10.90 3.97
CA GLU A 191 -8.61 -10.74 5.31
C GLU A 191 -8.90 -9.27 5.63
N TYR A 192 -7.95 -8.37 5.30
CA TYR A 192 -8.17 -6.94 5.48
C TYR A 192 -9.38 -6.45 4.70
N ILE A 193 -9.50 -6.82 3.43
CA ILE A 193 -10.60 -6.39 2.56
C ILE A 193 -11.96 -6.82 3.11
N GLU A 194 -12.04 -8.03 3.66
CA GLU A 194 -13.27 -8.57 4.24
C GLU A 194 -13.64 -7.89 5.57
N ARG A 195 -12.63 -7.66 6.44
CA ARG A 195 -12.83 -7.20 7.82
C ARG A 195 -12.56 -5.72 8.05
N ARG A 196 -12.35 -4.92 6.99
CA ARG A 196 -12.02 -3.50 7.11
C ARG A 196 -13.13 -2.72 7.81
N ASN A 197 -12.75 -1.99 8.82
CA ASN A 197 -13.55 -1.08 9.62
C ASN A 197 -12.61 -0.14 10.39
N TRP A 198 -13.15 0.88 11.06
CA TRP A 198 -12.32 1.88 11.77
C TRP A 198 -11.38 1.26 12.82
N SER A 199 -11.82 0.23 13.54
CA SER A 199 -10.96 -0.48 14.50
C SER A 199 -9.79 -1.18 13.82
N THR A 200 -10.01 -1.80 12.66
CA THR A 200 -8.95 -2.44 11.88
C THR A 200 -7.97 -1.41 11.33
N GLU A 201 -8.46 -0.28 10.81
CA GLU A 201 -7.61 0.83 10.33
C GLU A 201 -6.69 1.34 11.43
N LEU A 202 -7.26 1.68 12.60
CA LEU A 202 -6.49 2.21 13.74
C LEU A 202 -5.48 1.20 14.28
N ARG A 203 -5.83 -0.10 14.36
CA ARG A 203 -4.88 -1.14 14.78
C ARG A 203 -3.70 -1.27 13.83
N ILE A 204 -3.94 -1.23 12.52
CA ILE A 204 -2.86 -1.31 11.54
C ILE A 204 -1.97 -0.08 11.61
N LEU A 205 -2.54 1.13 11.72
CA LEU A 205 -1.77 2.36 11.88
C LEU A 205 -0.91 2.33 13.15
N ALA A 206 -1.49 1.93 14.29
CA ALA A 206 -0.75 1.80 15.55
C ALA A 206 0.39 0.77 15.45
N ALA A 207 0.13 -0.40 14.85
CA ALA A 207 1.14 -1.43 14.63
C ALA A 207 2.26 -0.96 13.69
N THR A 208 1.93 -0.13 12.69
CA THR A 208 2.92 0.47 11.77
C THR A 208 3.87 1.39 12.52
N MET A 209 3.36 2.24 13.41
CA MET A 209 4.21 3.13 14.23
C MET A 209 5.21 2.35 15.08
N GLY A 210 4.81 1.19 15.63
CA GLY A 210 5.69 0.29 16.36
C GLY A 210 6.81 -0.31 15.50
N LYS A 211 6.55 -0.53 14.20
CA LYS A 211 7.53 -1.10 13.26
C LYS A 211 8.46 -0.09 12.59
N LEU A 212 8.17 1.20 12.64
CA LEU A 212 9.08 2.24 12.11
C LEU A 212 10.46 2.21 12.77
N ASN A 213 10.59 1.61 13.94
CA ASN A 213 11.84 1.47 14.69
C ASN A 213 12.44 0.05 14.56
N ASP A 214 11.88 -0.79 13.71
CA ASP A 214 12.36 -2.17 13.52
C ASP A 214 13.64 -2.17 12.67
N ARG A 215 14.76 -2.60 13.28
CA ARG A 215 16.09 -2.68 12.64
C ARG A 215 16.16 -3.73 11.52
N THR A 216 15.14 -4.56 11.36
CA THR A 216 15.05 -5.58 10.28
C THR A 216 14.48 -5.01 8.99
N ALA A 217 14.01 -3.77 8.97
CA ALA A 217 13.55 -3.09 7.76
C ALA A 217 14.72 -2.93 6.75
N ARG A 218 14.44 -3.20 5.48
CA ARG A 218 15.41 -3.27 4.36
C ARG A 218 15.79 -1.93 3.80
#